data_f30d04971d8eb4d3468209e65db215f2
#
_entry.id   f30d04971d8eb4d3468209e65db215f2
#
_cell.length_a   1.000
_cell.length_b   1.000
_cell.length_c   1.000
_cell.angle_alpha   90.00
_cell.angle_beta   90.00
_cell.angle_gamma   90.00
#
_symmetry.space_group_name_H-M   'P 1'
#
loop_
_entity.id
_entity.type
_entity.pdbx_description
1 polymer ?
#
loop_
_entity_poly.entity_id
_entity_poly.type
_entity_poly.pdbx_seq_one_letter_code
_entity_poly.pdbx_strand_id
1 'polypeptide(L)'
;MECPSCHAETPDVGKFCVACGATLPGRCPSCGRANPSGARFCLECGQKLSTVQVETTTKPVTATISHAPLQPVASAERRQLTVMFCDLVGSTALSARLDPEDMREVIGAYHGCCTEQITKGGGFVAKYMGDGVLAYFGYPQAHEDDAERAVRSALSLLETIPKRSLRQDAVLQVRVGIATGVVVVGDLIGEGAAREQGVVGDTPNLAARLQALAEPQQVVISQNTRRLVGGLFEYHDLGRIALKGLDEPVQNTPL
;
A
#
# COMPACT_ATOMS: atom_id res chain seq x y z
N MET A 1 30.60 6.16 -27.79
CA MET A 1 30.99 7.29 -26.92
C MET A 1 31.70 6.78 -25.67
N GLU A 2 32.62 7.55 -25.09
CA GLU A 2 33.33 7.19 -23.88
C GLU A 2 32.52 7.55 -22.63
N CYS A 3 32.45 6.66 -21.66
CA CYS A 3 31.74 6.89 -20.41
C CYS A 3 32.52 7.88 -19.51
N PRO A 4 31.93 8.97 -19.03
CA PRO A 4 32.63 9.96 -18.19
C PRO A 4 33.01 9.42 -16.81
N SER A 5 32.41 8.31 -16.36
CA SER A 5 32.71 7.73 -15.02
C SER A 5 33.77 6.64 -15.02
N CYS A 6 33.89 5.83 -16.06
CA CYS A 6 34.80 4.69 -16.11
C CYS A 6 35.66 4.61 -17.37
N HIS A 7 35.53 5.57 -18.27
CA HIS A 7 36.25 5.68 -19.54
C HIS A 7 36.09 4.49 -20.51
N ALA A 8 35.16 3.58 -20.27
CA ALA A 8 34.85 2.48 -21.15
C ALA A 8 34.09 2.98 -22.40
N GLU A 9 34.41 2.42 -23.57
CA GLU A 9 33.64 2.65 -24.78
C GLU A 9 32.24 2.04 -24.64
N THR A 10 31.21 2.86 -24.85
CA THR A 10 29.80 2.44 -24.77
C THR A 10 29.11 2.63 -26.11
N PRO A 11 28.19 1.73 -26.49
CA PRO A 11 27.37 1.89 -27.70
C PRO A 11 26.59 3.20 -27.69
N ASP A 12 26.32 3.75 -28.87
CA ASP A 12 25.54 4.98 -29.05
C ASP A 12 24.04 4.80 -28.77
N VAL A 13 23.65 3.66 -28.21
CA VAL A 13 22.27 3.31 -27.85
C VAL A 13 22.23 2.87 -26.38
N GLY A 14 21.34 3.47 -25.59
CA GLY A 14 21.17 3.13 -24.18
C GLY A 14 21.25 4.34 -23.24
N LYS A 15 20.70 4.20 -22.04
CA LYS A 15 20.66 5.23 -21.00
C LYS A 15 21.85 5.16 -20.05
N PHE A 16 22.46 3.98 -19.94
CA PHE A 16 23.49 3.65 -18.96
C PHE A 16 24.74 3.07 -19.62
N CYS A 17 25.87 3.30 -18.99
CA CYS A 17 27.14 2.67 -19.39
C CYS A 17 27.07 1.15 -19.15
N VAL A 18 27.40 0.37 -20.17
CA VAL A 18 27.38 -1.12 -20.09
C VAL A 18 28.45 -1.69 -19.15
N ALA A 19 29.48 -0.92 -18.84
CA ALA A 19 30.58 -1.38 -17.97
C ALA A 19 30.39 -1.02 -16.50
N CYS A 20 29.87 0.19 -16.18
CA CYS A 20 29.76 0.66 -14.79
C CYS A 20 28.33 1.05 -14.35
N GLY A 21 27.35 1.00 -15.24
CA GLY A 21 25.97 1.34 -14.93
C GLY A 21 25.69 2.84 -14.77
N ALA A 22 26.69 3.73 -14.91
CA ALA A 22 26.51 5.16 -14.78
C ALA A 22 25.62 5.72 -15.90
N THR A 23 24.77 6.70 -15.58
CA THR A 23 23.90 7.39 -16.55
C THR A 23 24.75 8.17 -17.56
N LEU A 24 24.50 8.00 -18.83
CA LEU A 24 25.22 8.67 -19.91
C LEU A 24 24.67 10.10 -20.15
N PRO A 25 25.52 11.15 -20.13
CA PRO A 25 25.07 12.52 -20.31
C PRO A 25 24.52 12.77 -21.71
N GLY A 26 23.58 13.73 -21.82
CA GLY A 26 22.95 14.09 -23.09
C GLY A 26 21.89 13.11 -23.59
N ARG A 27 21.50 12.13 -22.79
CA ARG A 27 20.47 11.16 -23.14
C ARG A 27 19.18 11.39 -22.39
N CYS A 28 18.06 11.10 -23.06
CA CYS A 28 16.75 11.20 -22.45
C CYS A 28 16.59 10.11 -21.37
N PRO A 29 16.23 10.47 -20.11
CA PRO A 29 16.02 9.49 -19.04
C PRO A 29 14.80 8.59 -19.31
N SER A 30 13.85 9.04 -20.13
CA SER A 30 12.66 8.27 -20.46
C SER A 30 12.89 7.25 -21.59
N CYS A 31 13.35 7.67 -22.77
CA CYS A 31 13.47 6.79 -23.96
C CYS A 31 14.93 6.43 -24.33
N GLY A 32 15.94 7.00 -23.68
CA GLY A 32 17.36 6.72 -23.96
C GLY A 32 17.93 7.44 -25.20
N ARG A 33 17.11 8.18 -25.98
CA ARG A 33 17.55 8.88 -27.19
C ARG A 33 18.60 9.95 -26.86
N ALA A 34 19.66 10.02 -27.66
CA ALA A 34 20.63 11.11 -27.60
C ALA A 34 19.96 12.39 -28.10
N ASN A 35 20.15 13.49 -27.37
CA ASN A 35 19.62 14.81 -27.72
C ASN A 35 20.76 15.82 -27.85
N PRO A 36 20.61 16.85 -28.65
CA PRO A 36 21.61 17.92 -28.74
C PRO A 36 21.87 18.58 -27.36
N SER A 37 23.09 19.04 -27.16
CA SER A 37 23.46 19.79 -25.95
C SER A 37 22.56 21.02 -25.81
N GLY A 38 21.92 21.18 -24.64
CA GLY A 38 21.00 22.29 -24.36
C GLY A 38 19.55 22.04 -24.77
N ALA A 39 19.19 20.87 -25.30
CA ALA A 39 17.80 20.52 -25.58
C ALA A 39 16.96 20.54 -24.28
N ARG A 40 15.89 21.30 -24.26
CA ARG A 40 14.95 21.39 -23.11
C ARG A 40 13.94 20.26 -23.10
N PHE A 41 13.70 19.62 -24.23
CA PHE A 41 12.79 18.51 -24.41
C PHE A 41 13.41 17.45 -25.32
N CYS A 42 13.11 16.19 -25.09
CA CYS A 42 13.55 15.10 -25.94
C CYS A 42 12.84 15.15 -27.30
N LEU A 43 13.61 15.09 -28.39
CA LEU A 43 13.08 15.13 -29.77
C LEU A 43 12.24 13.91 -30.13
N GLU A 44 12.38 12.81 -29.39
CA GLU A 44 11.65 11.56 -29.66
C GLU A 44 10.37 11.41 -28.86
N CYS A 45 10.44 11.59 -27.52
CA CYS A 45 9.32 11.33 -26.62
C CYS A 45 8.74 12.58 -25.94
N GLY A 46 9.26 13.77 -26.24
CA GLY A 46 8.79 15.03 -25.64
C GLY A 46 9.13 15.23 -24.15
N GLN A 47 9.81 14.28 -23.50
CA GLN A 47 10.19 14.39 -22.09
C GLN A 47 11.06 15.62 -21.85
N LYS A 48 10.75 16.38 -20.79
CA LYS A 48 11.56 17.54 -20.37
C LYS A 48 12.95 17.08 -19.90
N LEU A 49 13.99 17.65 -20.47
CA LEU A 49 15.39 17.37 -20.15
C LEU A 49 15.91 18.46 -19.19
N SER A 50 16.43 18.06 -18.03
CA SER A 50 17.07 18.99 -17.09
C SER A 50 18.50 19.27 -17.57
N THR A 51 18.79 20.52 -17.96
CA THR A 51 20.16 20.96 -18.26
C THR A 51 20.92 21.16 -16.95
N VAL A 52 21.79 20.21 -16.59
CA VAL A 52 22.82 20.45 -15.57
C VAL A 52 23.90 21.26 -16.23
N GLN A 53 23.96 22.55 -15.96
CA GLN A 53 25.10 23.40 -16.34
C GLN A 53 26.23 23.07 -15.36
N VAL A 54 27.30 22.49 -15.87
CA VAL A 54 28.59 22.39 -15.15
C VAL A 54 29.29 23.73 -15.36
N GLU A 55 29.14 24.63 -14.39
CA GLU A 55 30.02 25.81 -14.30
C GLU A 55 31.30 25.41 -13.60
N THR A 56 32.39 25.34 -14.38
CA THR A 56 33.76 25.29 -13.86
C THR A 56 34.20 26.70 -13.45
N THR A 57 34.12 26.99 -12.16
CA THR A 57 34.82 28.17 -11.58
C THR A 57 35.60 27.72 -10.37
N THR A 58 36.92 27.70 -10.57
CA THR A 58 37.94 27.55 -9.52
C THR A 58 38.02 28.81 -8.69
N LYS A 59 37.63 28.76 -7.40
CA LYS A 59 38.16 29.61 -6.30
C LYS A 59 37.95 28.88 -4.97
N PRO A 60 38.93 28.92 -4.07
CA PRO A 60 38.88 28.27 -2.78
C PRO A 60 38.01 29.07 -1.83
N VAL A 61 36.97 28.48 -1.27
CA VAL A 61 36.19 29.07 -0.19
C VAL A 61 36.02 28.03 0.91
N THR A 62 36.42 28.47 2.07
CA THR A 62 36.29 27.91 3.40
C THR A 62 34.97 27.17 3.61
N ALA A 63 35.05 25.90 4.02
CA ALA A 63 33.91 25.02 4.26
C ALA A 63 33.08 25.53 5.44
N THR A 64 31.92 26.11 5.13
CA THR A 64 30.81 26.16 6.05
C THR A 64 29.87 25.00 5.63
N ILE A 65 29.82 23.95 6.43
CA ILE A 65 28.93 22.81 6.22
C ILE A 65 27.50 23.29 6.46
N SER A 66 26.86 23.74 5.39
CA SER A 66 25.41 23.94 5.37
C SER A 66 24.80 22.58 5.07
N HIS A 67 24.28 21.92 6.08
CA HIS A 67 23.43 20.75 5.92
C HIS A 67 22.16 21.17 5.17
N ALA A 68 22.18 21.08 3.85
CA ALA A 68 20.93 20.97 3.10
C ALA A 68 20.22 19.70 3.58
N PRO A 69 18.92 19.75 3.91
CA PRO A 69 18.21 18.54 4.30
C PRO A 69 18.28 17.56 3.13
N LEU A 70 18.97 16.44 3.35
CA LEU A 70 18.87 15.26 2.51
C LEU A 70 17.39 14.91 2.42
N GLN A 71 16.81 15.06 1.24
CA GLN A 71 15.49 14.48 0.99
C GLN A 71 15.63 12.99 1.31
N PRO A 72 14.83 12.43 2.22
CA PRO A 72 14.93 11.03 2.55
C PRO A 72 14.68 10.24 1.27
N VAL A 73 15.70 9.54 0.80
CA VAL A 73 15.50 8.39 -0.09
C VAL A 73 14.51 7.53 0.69
N ALA A 74 13.35 7.24 0.12
CA ALA A 74 12.31 6.45 0.79
C ALA A 74 12.92 5.09 1.16
N SER A 75 13.46 5.01 2.37
CA SER A 75 14.07 3.81 2.88
C SER A 75 12.96 2.88 3.34
N ALA A 76 12.99 1.65 2.88
CA ALA A 76 12.13 0.61 3.38
C ALA A 76 12.27 0.53 4.92
N GLU A 77 11.19 0.78 5.64
CA GLU A 77 11.17 0.82 7.10
C GLU A 77 10.44 -0.41 7.65
N ARG A 78 11.03 -1.06 8.64
CA ARG A 78 10.34 -2.12 9.38
C ARG A 78 9.45 -1.50 10.44
N ARG A 79 8.16 -1.78 10.35
CA ARG A 79 7.15 -1.31 11.30
C ARG A 79 6.26 -2.45 11.78
N GLN A 80 5.74 -2.34 12.98
CA GLN A 80 4.61 -3.13 13.41
C GLN A 80 3.33 -2.42 12.96
N LEU A 81 2.52 -3.09 12.16
CA LEU A 81 1.22 -2.58 11.71
C LEU A 81 0.12 -3.57 12.08
N THR A 82 -1.08 -3.03 12.27
CA THR A 82 -2.30 -3.82 12.26
C THR A 82 -2.95 -3.66 10.89
N VAL A 83 -3.10 -4.77 10.18
CA VAL A 83 -3.67 -4.87 8.84
C VAL A 83 -5.09 -5.38 8.93
N MET A 84 -6.02 -4.69 8.29
CA MET A 84 -7.42 -5.06 8.18
C MET A 84 -7.77 -5.32 6.72
N PHE A 85 -8.37 -6.48 6.45
CA PHE A 85 -9.11 -6.75 5.22
C PHE A 85 -10.61 -6.79 5.53
N CYS A 86 -11.39 -6.08 4.72
CA CYS A 86 -12.83 -6.10 4.77
C CYS A 86 -13.37 -6.45 3.37
N ASP A 87 -14.42 -7.26 3.30
CA ASP A 87 -14.98 -7.76 2.05
C ASP A 87 -16.50 -7.83 2.14
N LEU A 88 -17.18 -7.52 1.03
CA LEU A 88 -18.64 -7.53 0.95
C LEU A 88 -19.14 -8.94 0.65
N VAL A 89 -19.96 -9.46 1.53
CA VAL A 89 -20.52 -10.81 1.37
C VAL A 89 -21.52 -10.86 0.22
N GLY A 90 -21.33 -11.84 -0.67
CA GLY A 90 -22.28 -12.10 -1.76
C GLY A 90 -22.25 -11.08 -2.90
N SER A 91 -21.22 -10.25 -3.00
CA SER A 91 -21.03 -9.25 -4.06
C SER A 91 -21.15 -9.83 -5.47
N THR A 92 -20.60 -11.02 -5.72
CA THR A 92 -20.70 -11.73 -7.00
C THR A 92 -22.16 -12.08 -7.34
N ALA A 93 -22.92 -12.57 -6.37
CA ALA A 93 -24.34 -12.86 -6.57
C ALA A 93 -25.16 -11.58 -6.75
N LEU A 94 -24.78 -10.52 -6.07
CA LEU A 94 -25.41 -9.20 -6.20
C LEU A 94 -25.15 -8.60 -7.58
N SER A 95 -23.90 -8.68 -8.09
CA SER A 95 -23.54 -8.21 -9.42
C SER A 95 -24.23 -8.96 -10.57
N ALA A 96 -24.63 -10.21 -10.36
CA ALA A 96 -25.41 -10.96 -11.33
C ALA A 96 -26.90 -10.55 -11.37
N ARG A 97 -27.39 -9.81 -10.37
CA ARG A 97 -28.79 -9.39 -10.22
C ARG A 97 -29.02 -7.90 -10.47
N LEU A 98 -27.99 -7.08 -10.31
CA LEU A 98 -28.06 -5.63 -10.47
C LEU A 98 -27.48 -5.21 -11.81
N ASP A 99 -27.99 -4.11 -12.32
CA ASP A 99 -27.36 -3.44 -13.44
C ASP A 99 -26.00 -2.85 -13.01
N PRO A 100 -25.05 -2.67 -13.95
CA PRO A 100 -23.70 -2.16 -13.63
C PRO A 100 -23.70 -0.83 -12.90
N GLU A 101 -24.62 0.07 -13.21
CA GLU A 101 -24.80 1.37 -12.58
C GLU A 101 -25.25 1.23 -11.12
N ASP A 102 -26.23 0.39 -10.85
CA ASP A 102 -26.73 0.09 -9.51
C ASP A 102 -25.63 -0.56 -8.66
N MET A 103 -24.89 -1.52 -9.24
CA MET A 103 -23.78 -2.17 -8.55
C MET A 103 -22.68 -1.19 -8.20
N ARG A 104 -22.36 -0.25 -9.10
CA ARG A 104 -21.40 0.82 -8.84
C ARG A 104 -21.83 1.72 -7.68
N GLU A 105 -23.11 2.06 -7.59
CA GLU A 105 -23.66 2.86 -6.50
C GLU A 105 -23.55 2.12 -5.15
N VAL A 106 -23.89 0.83 -5.12
CA VAL A 106 -23.77 -0.02 -3.92
C VAL A 106 -22.31 -0.10 -3.46
N ILE A 107 -21.37 -0.39 -4.36
CA ILE A 107 -19.94 -0.46 -4.03
C ILE A 107 -19.43 0.90 -3.57
N GLY A 108 -19.85 2.00 -4.21
CA GLY A 108 -19.47 3.35 -3.81
C GLY A 108 -19.93 3.70 -2.39
N ALA A 109 -21.18 3.38 -2.04
CA ALA A 109 -21.71 3.58 -0.70
C ALA A 109 -20.98 2.73 0.36
N TYR A 110 -20.70 1.47 0.02
CA TYR A 110 -19.94 0.57 0.85
C TYR A 110 -18.52 1.09 1.10
N HIS A 111 -17.77 1.47 0.05
CA HIS A 111 -16.44 2.06 0.17
C HIS A 111 -16.45 3.35 0.99
N GLY A 112 -17.45 4.22 0.79
CA GLY A 112 -17.62 5.44 1.58
C GLY A 112 -17.82 5.14 3.07
N CYS A 113 -18.62 4.14 3.41
CA CYS A 113 -18.82 3.69 4.78
C CYS A 113 -17.52 3.13 5.39
N CYS A 114 -16.81 2.28 4.64
CA CYS A 114 -15.51 1.74 5.07
C CYS A 114 -14.51 2.86 5.35
N THR A 115 -14.38 3.80 4.42
CA THR A 115 -13.47 4.95 4.58
C THR A 115 -13.79 5.74 5.83
N GLU A 116 -15.05 6.08 6.05
CA GLU A 116 -15.51 6.85 7.20
C GLU A 116 -15.16 6.16 8.52
N GLN A 117 -15.51 4.88 8.68
CA GLN A 117 -15.28 4.17 9.95
C GLN A 117 -13.80 3.90 10.20
N ILE A 118 -13.04 3.53 9.17
CA ILE A 118 -11.60 3.29 9.27
C ILE A 118 -10.85 4.58 9.63
N THR A 119 -11.13 5.68 8.91
CA THR A 119 -10.48 6.97 9.16
C THR A 119 -10.85 7.55 10.53
N LYS A 120 -12.10 7.41 10.95
CA LYS A 120 -12.55 7.79 12.29
C LYS A 120 -11.81 7.03 13.41
N GLY A 121 -11.48 5.76 13.16
CA GLY A 121 -10.64 4.96 14.04
C GLY A 121 -9.14 5.27 13.96
N GLY A 122 -8.72 6.21 13.12
CA GLY A 122 -7.30 6.55 12.90
C GLY A 122 -6.58 5.59 11.95
N GLY A 123 -7.32 4.77 11.21
CA GLY A 123 -6.78 3.89 10.18
C GLY A 123 -6.59 4.60 8.84
N PHE A 124 -5.73 4.04 8.03
CA PHE A 124 -5.41 4.48 6.67
C PHE A 124 -5.93 3.46 5.66
N VAL A 125 -6.84 3.88 4.77
CA VAL A 125 -7.29 3.03 3.66
C VAL A 125 -6.20 2.98 2.60
N ALA A 126 -5.59 1.82 2.45
CA ALA A 126 -4.45 1.61 1.56
C ALA A 126 -4.89 1.33 0.11
N LYS A 127 -5.92 0.49 -0.05
CA LYS A 127 -6.36 0.07 -1.38
C LYS A 127 -7.81 -0.42 -1.38
N TYR A 128 -8.50 -0.16 -2.48
CA TYR A 128 -9.75 -0.81 -2.85
C TYR A 128 -9.49 -1.89 -3.89
N MET A 129 -10.05 -3.07 -3.71
CA MET A 129 -9.85 -4.23 -4.58
C MET A 129 -11.21 -4.82 -4.97
N GLY A 130 -11.90 -4.13 -5.90
CA GLY A 130 -13.29 -4.47 -6.22
C GLY A 130 -14.20 -4.17 -5.04
N ASP A 131 -14.73 -5.20 -4.40
CA ASP A 131 -15.54 -5.16 -3.18
C ASP A 131 -14.71 -5.32 -1.89
N GLY A 132 -13.40 -5.54 -2.02
CA GLY A 132 -12.48 -5.63 -0.90
C GLY A 132 -11.85 -4.28 -0.52
N VAL A 133 -11.62 -4.07 0.76
CA VAL A 133 -10.92 -2.89 1.31
C VAL A 133 -9.73 -3.35 2.15
N LEU A 134 -8.56 -2.82 1.84
CA LEU A 134 -7.34 -3.00 2.63
C LEU A 134 -7.04 -1.73 3.41
N ALA A 135 -6.87 -1.86 4.71
CA ALA A 135 -6.53 -0.75 5.59
C ALA A 135 -5.40 -1.09 6.56
N TYR A 136 -4.69 -0.06 6.99
CA TYR A 136 -3.59 -0.12 7.94
C TYR A 136 -3.87 0.76 9.15
N PHE A 137 -3.56 0.26 10.34
CA PHE A 137 -3.47 1.03 11.58
C PHE A 137 -2.02 0.99 12.05
N GLY A 138 -1.50 2.15 12.48
CA GLY A 138 -0.08 2.33 12.75
C GLY A 138 0.69 2.97 11.58
N TYR A 139 -0.03 3.41 10.54
CA TYR A 139 0.52 4.12 9.38
C TYR A 139 -0.41 5.27 8.96
N PRO A 140 0.10 6.46 8.60
CA PRO A 140 1.51 6.89 8.67
C PRO A 140 2.02 7.09 10.11
N GLN A 141 1.13 7.30 11.06
CA GLN A 141 1.43 7.44 12.49
C GLN A 141 1.12 6.16 13.25
N ALA A 142 2.01 5.74 14.15
CA ALA A 142 1.79 4.62 15.03
C ALA A 142 1.23 5.11 16.39
N HIS A 143 0.29 4.33 16.94
CA HIS A 143 -0.26 4.53 18.27
C HIS A 143 -0.18 3.22 19.06
N GLU A 144 -0.14 3.30 20.36
CA GLU A 144 -0.06 2.11 21.22
C GLU A 144 -1.31 1.23 21.12
N ASP A 145 -2.45 1.83 20.79
CA ASP A 145 -3.77 1.22 20.71
C ASP A 145 -4.22 0.88 19.28
N ASP A 146 -3.31 0.84 18.29
CA ASP A 146 -3.65 0.60 16.89
C ASP A 146 -4.42 -0.71 16.66
N ALA A 147 -4.08 -1.78 17.38
CA ALA A 147 -4.80 -3.05 17.31
C ALA A 147 -6.24 -2.93 17.83
N GLU A 148 -6.44 -2.21 18.94
CA GLU A 148 -7.77 -1.95 19.49
C GLU A 148 -8.61 -1.08 18.54
N ARG A 149 -8.02 -0.02 17.99
CA ARG A 149 -8.68 0.86 17.01
C ARG A 149 -9.14 0.09 15.78
N ALA A 150 -8.31 -0.83 15.28
CA ALA A 150 -8.67 -1.69 14.16
C ALA A 150 -9.90 -2.55 14.49
N VAL A 151 -9.92 -3.20 15.66
CA VAL A 151 -11.04 -4.04 16.07
C VAL A 151 -12.31 -3.21 16.26
N ARG A 152 -12.24 -2.05 16.93
CA ARG A 152 -13.39 -1.15 17.10
C ARG A 152 -13.94 -0.65 15.78
N SER A 153 -13.06 -0.31 14.83
CA SER A 153 -13.46 0.09 13.48
C SER A 153 -14.17 -1.05 12.74
N ALA A 154 -13.65 -2.28 12.86
CA ALA A 154 -14.29 -3.47 12.26
C ALA A 154 -15.70 -3.70 12.84
N LEU A 155 -15.85 -3.68 14.16
CA LEU A 155 -17.18 -3.84 14.80
C LEU A 155 -18.15 -2.72 14.38
N SER A 156 -17.66 -1.48 14.26
CA SER A 156 -18.45 -0.36 13.76
C SER A 156 -18.89 -0.55 12.30
N LEU A 157 -18.06 -1.20 11.45
CA LEU A 157 -18.43 -1.57 10.09
C LEU A 157 -19.57 -2.59 10.07
N LEU A 158 -19.50 -3.64 10.91
CA LEU A 158 -20.55 -4.64 11.02
C LEU A 158 -21.91 -4.03 11.41
N GLU A 159 -21.87 -3.01 12.26
CA GLU A 159 -23.11 -2.32 12.68
C GLU A 159 -23.65 -1.32 11.65
N THR A 160 -22.76 -0.64 10.94
CA THR A 160 -23.13 0.52 10.11
C THR A 160 -23.49 0.12 8.69
N ILE A 161 -22.78 -0.84 8.09
CA ILE A 161 -22.99 -1.24 6.70
C ILE A 161 -24.40 -1.78 6.45
N PRO A 162 -24.97 -2.69 7.28
CA PRO A 162 -26.33 -3.15 7.07
C PRO A 162 -27.38 -2.03 7.12
N LYS A 163 -27.15 -1.01 7.96
CA LYS A 163 -28.06 0.14 8.11
C LYS A 163 -27.99 1.13 6.95
N ARG A 164 -26.88 1.14 6.21
CA ARG A 164 -26.65 2.02 5.04
C ARG A 164 -26.98 1.35 3.71
N SER A 165 -27.61 0.19 3.74
CA SER A 165 -28.07 -0.45 2.50
C SER A 165 -28.99 0.52 1.74
N LEU A 166 -28.59 0.86 0.51
CA LEU A 166 -29.35 1.78 -0.36
C LEU A 166 -30.62 1.14 -0.89
N ARG A 167 -30.77 -0.17 -0.77
CA ARG A 167 -31.90 -0.95 -1.30
C ARG A 167 -32.54 -1.77 -0.18
N GLN A 168 -33.87 -1.72 -0.09
CA GLN A 168 -34.62 -2.46 0.93
C GLN A 168 -34.59 -3.97 0.74
N ASP A 169 -34.23 -4.44 -0.46
CA ASP A 169 -34.21 -5.85 -0.87
C ASP A 169 -32.84 -6.53 -0.72
N ALA A 170 -31.79 -5.80 -0.32
CA ALA A 170 -30.45 -6.34 -0.15
C ALA A 170 -29.76 -5.76 1.09
N VAL A 171 -29.82 -6.49 2.20
CA VAL A 171 -29.03 -6.16 3.39
C VAL A 171 -27.55 -6.50 3.10
N LEU A 172 -26.71 -5.48 3.07
CA LEU A 172 -25.28 -5.66 2.88
C LEU A 172 -24.65 -6.24 4.15
N GLN A 173 -23.84 -7.25 3.99
CA GLN A 173 -23.08 -7.89 5.07
C GLN A 173 -21.59 -7.88 4.71
N VAL A 174 -20.75 -7.81 5.72
CA VAL A 174 -19.30 -7.82 5.55
C VAL A 174 -18.65 -8.88 6.42
N ARG A 175 -17.45 -9.24 6.06
CA ARG A 175 -16.55 -10.09 6.85
C ARG A 175 -15.20 -9.41 6.91
N VAL A 176 -14.60 -9.45 8.10
CA VAL A 176 -13.36 -8.72 8.37
C VAL A 176 -12.30 -9.65 8.94
N GLY A 177 -11.07 -9.52 8.42
CA GLY A 177 -9.88 -10.19 8.96
C GLY A 177 -8.87 -9.18 9.44
N ILE A 178 -8.33 -9.36 10.65
CA ILE A 178 -7.35 -8.46 11.23
C ILE A 178 -6.11 -9.23 11.71
N ALA A 179 -4.94 -8.78 11.28
CA ALA A 179 -3.66 -9.32 11.73
C ALA A 179 -2.70 -8.20 12.13
N THR A 180 -1.97 -8.40 13.22
CA THR A 180 -0.92 -7.47 13.66
C THR A 180 0.43 -8.16 13.60
N GLY A 181 1.41 -7.50 12.99
CA GLY A 181 2.77 -8.03 12.88
C GLY A 181 3.75 -7.07 12.25
N VAL A 182 4.99 -7.50 12.17
CA VAL A 182 6.07 -6.72 11.55
C VAL A 182 5.97 -6.81 10.04
N VAL A 183 6.05 -5.65 9.40
CA VAL A 183 6.02 -5.48 7.96
C VAL A 183 7.14 -4.54 7.51
N VAL A 184 7.44 -4.55 6.24
CA VAL A 184 8.29 -3.56 5.59
C VAL A 184 7.39 -2.59 4.85
N VAL A 185 7.46 -1.32 5.23
CA VAL A 185 6.76 -0.22 4.56
C VAL A 185 7.77 0.52 3.72
N GLY A 186 7.48 0.73 2.45
CA GLY A 186 8.38 1.45 1.55
C GLY A 186 7.71 1.72 0.21
N ASP A 187 8.39 2.50 -0.63
CA ASP A 187 7.98 2.64 -2.02
C ASP A 187 8.18 1.30 -2.72
N LEU A 188 7.11 0.61 -3.02
CA LEU A 188 7.15 -0.57 -3.86
C LEU A 188 7.47 -0.17 -5.29
N ILE A 189 8.25 -1.03 -5.92
CA ILE A 189 8.73 -1.01 -7.28
C ILE A 189 7.68 -0.43 -8.24
N GLY A 190 7.97 0.74 -8.80
CA GLY A 190 7.18 1.39 -9.83
C GLY A 190 7.82 2.70 -10.20
N GLU A 191 7.94 3.00 -11.48
CA GLU A 191 8.40 4.29 -11.99
C GLU A 191 7.21 5.16 -12.39
N GLY A 192 7.25 6.45 -12.03
CA GLY A 192 6.26 7.43 -12.45
C GLY A 192 4.93 7.37 -11.68
N ALA A 193 3.80 7.46 -12.39
CA ALA A 193 2.44 7.48 -11.83
C ALA A 193 1.97 6.14 -11.21
N ALA A 194 2.75 5.07 -11.36
CA ALA A 194 2.48 3.74 -10.81
C ALA A 194 3.25 3.45 -9.52
N ARG A 195 3.72 4.48 -8.79
CA ARG A 195 4.27 4.31 -7.46
C ARG A 195 3.16 3.94 -6.49
N GLU A 196 3.08 2.68 -6.13
CA GLU A 196 2.26 2.23 -4.99
C GLU A 196 3.16 2.20 -3.75
N GLN A 197 2.76 2.90 -2.69
CA GLN A 197 3.30 2.65 -1.36
C GLN A 197 2.79 1.29 -0.91
N GLY A 198 3.70 0.36 -0.71
CA GLY A 198 3.36 -1.01 -0.38
C GLY A 198 3.81 -1.39 1.01
N VAL A 199 3.04 -2.29 1.60
CA VAL A 199 3.37 -3.00 2.82
C VAL A 199 3.65 -4.45 2.45
N VAL A 200 4.88 -4.89 2.72
CA VAL A 200 5.35 -6.25 2.39
C VAL A 200 5.61 -7.03 3.68
N GLY A 201 5.15 -8.27 3.71
CA GLY A 201 5.33 -9.19 4.83
C GLY A 201 4.20 -10.22 4.90
N ASP A 202 4.26 -11.10 5.89
CA ASP A 202 3.24 -12.14 6.09
C ASP A 202 1.94 -11.58 6.67
N THR A 203 2.00 -10.46 7.36
CA THR A 203 0.85 -9.86 8.05
C THR A 203 -0.32 -9.53 7.13
N PRO A 204 -0.15 -8.86 5.96
CA PRO A 204 -1.23 -8.66 5.01
C PRO A 204 -1.84 -9.97 4.48
N ASN A 205 -0.99 -10.95 4.19
CA ASN A 205 -1.43 -12.26 3.72
C ASN A 205 -2.25 -13.00 4.79
N LEU A 206 -1.82 -12.90 6.06
CA LEU A 206 -2.56 -13.47 7.19
C LEU A 206 -3.92 -12.78 7.35
N ALA A 207 -3.98 -11.45 7.33
CA ALA A 207 -5.24 -10.71 7.45
C ALA A 207 -6.24 -11.09 6.34
N ALA A 208 -5.79 -11.22 5.09
CA ALA A 208 -6.63 -11.66 3.97
C ALA A 208 -7.19 -13.09 4.18
N ARG A 209 -6.37 -14.00 4.72
CA ARG A 209 -6.83 -15.37 5.01
C ARG A 209 -7.82 -15.41 6.18
N LEU A 210 -7.60 -14.60 7.21
CA LEU A 210 -8.55 -14.47 8.33
C LEU A 210 -9.89 -13.93 7.84
N GLN A 211 -9.88 -12.96 6.94
CA GLN A 211 -11.10 -12.45 6.31
C GLN A 211 -11.84 -13.56 5.54
N ALA A 212 -11.11 -14.43 4.83
CA ALA A 212 -11.72 -15.55 4.10
C ALA A 212 -12.33 -16.63 5.03
N LEU A 213 -11.86 -16.74 6.28
CA LEU A 213 -12.44 -17.63 7.31
C LEU A 213 -13.65 -17.04 8.01
N ALA A 214 -13.79 -15.73 8.00
CA ALA A 214 -14.88 -15.06 8.70
C ALA A 214 -16.23 -15.40 8.07
N GLU A 215 -17.21 -15.72 8.92
CA GLU A 215 -18.61 -15.81 8.54
C GLU A 215 -19.19 -14.43 8.22
N PRO A 216 -20.33 -14.33 7.53
CA PRO A 216 -21.01 -13.05 7.35
C PRO A 216 -21.25 -12.34 8.68
N GLN A 217 -20.97 -11.05 8.72
CA GLN A 217 -21.06 -10.20 9.92
C GLN A 217 -20.14 -10.66 11.06
N GLN A 218 -18.94 -11.12 10.72
CA GLN A 218 -17.94 -11.58 11.68
C GLN A 218 -16.59 -10.89 11.47
N VAL A 219 -15.90 -10.63 12.57
CA VAL A 219 -14.49 -10.21 12.62
C VAL A 219 -13.64 -11.37 13.10
N VAL A 220 -12.63 -11.76 12.35
CA VAL A 220 -11.64 -12.77 12.76
C VAL A 220 -10.28 -12.11 12.94
N ILE A 221 -9.67 -12.31 14.11
CA ILE A 221 -8.39 -11.68 14.44
C ILE A 221 -7.29 -12.72 14.66
N SER A 222 -6.04 -12.34 14.35
CA SER A 222 -4.88 -13.17 14.64
C SER A 222 -4.59 -13.24 16.15
N GLN A 223 -3.90 -14.30 16.56
CA GLN A 223 -3.47 -14.46 17.96
C GLN A 223 -2.64 -13.28 18.45
N ASN A 224 -1.79 -12.70 17.58
CA ASN A 224 -0.99 -11.55 17.96
C ASN A 224 -1.85 -10.31 18.21
N THR A 225 -2.83 -10.05 17.34
CA THR A 225 -3.85 -9.01 17.57
C THR A 225 -4.58 -9.27 18.90
N ARG A 226 -5.00 -10.51 19.14
CA ARG A 226 -5.69 -10.91 20.37
C ARG A 226 -4.89 -10.61 21.63
N ARG A 227 -3.56 -10.85 21.60
CA ARG A 227 -2.68 -10.54 22.74
C ARG A 227 -2.60 -9.03 23.01
N LEU A 228 -2.55 -8.21 21.96
CA LEU A 228 -2.43 -6.76 22.07
C LEU A 228 -3.71 -6.12 22.60
N VAL A 229 -4.87 -6.59 22.15
CA VAL A 229 -6.16 -6.05 22.60
C VAL A 229 -6.63 -6.63 23.96
N GLY A 230 -6.01 -7.69 24.42
CA GLY A 230 -6.27 -8.25 25.77
C GLY A 230 -7.71 -8.68 25.98
N GLY A 231 -8.28 -8.35 27.12
CA GLY A 231 -9.65 -8.71 27.54
C GLY A 231 -10.72 -7.67 27.19
N LEU A 232 -10.47 -6.75 26.26
CA LEU A 232 -11.38 -5.65 25.94
C LEU A 232 -12.64 -6.07 25.18
N PHE A 233 -12.66 -7.25 24.59
CA PHE A 233 -13.74 -7.77 23.75
C PHE A 233 -14.12 -9.19 24.19
N GLU A 234 -15.32 -9.62 23.83
CA GLU A 234 -15.74 -11.01 23.94
C GLU A 234 -15.23 -11.79 22.74
N TYR A 235 -14.73 -13.00 22.97
CA TYR A 235 -14.10 -13.81 21.94
C TYR A 235 -14.61 -15.25 21.94
N HIS A 236 -14.68 -15.82 20.75
CA HIS A 236 -14.85 -17.25 20.56
C HIS A 236 -13.56 -17.81 19.97
N ASP A 237 -13.04 -18.89 20.52
CA ASP A 237 -11.80 -19.50 20.00
C ASP A 237 -12.14 -20.46 18.86
N LEU A 238 -11.61 -20.20 17.68
CA LEU A 238 -11.73 -21.11 16.52
C LEU A 238 -10.71 -22.26 16.59
N GLY A 239 -9.83 -22.26 17.58
CA GLY A 239 -8.75 -23.22 17.69
C GLY A 239 -7.63 -22.97 16.67
N ARG A 240 -6.84 -24.01 16.45
CA ARG A 240 -5.73 -24.00 15.49
C ARG A 240 -6.25 -24.38 14.12
N ILE A 241 -6.19 -23.45 13.17
CA ILE A 241 -6.63 -23.66 11.78
C ILE A 241 -5.38 -23.65 10.89
N ALA A 242 -5.23 -24.71 10.08
CA ALA A 242 -4.24 -24.77 9.04
C ALA A 242 -4.63 -23.83 7.90
N LEU A 243 -3.84 -22.77 7.70
CA LEU A 243 -4.03 -21.82 6.61
C LEU A 243 -3.11 -22.17 5.43
N LYS A 244 -3.65 -22.25 4.23
CA LYS A 244 -2.88 -22.56 3.02
C LYS A 244 -1.68 -21.62 2.87
N GLY A 245 -0.45 -22.18 2.83
CA GLY A 245 0.81 -21.43 2.66
C GLY A 245 1.32 -20.73 3.94
N LEU A 246 0.90 -21.21 5.12
CA LEU A 246 1.58 -21.01 6.40
C LEU A 246 2.02 -22.38 6.89
N ASP A 247 3.29 -22.47 7.29
CA ASP A 247 3.90 -23.75 7.69
C ASP A 247 3.36 -24.27 9.02
N GLU A 248 2.84 -23.36 9.88
CA GLU A 248 2.26 -23.71 11.16
C GLU A 248 0.79 -23.28 11.27
N PRO A 249 -0.06 -24.09 11.96
CA PRO A 249 -1.44 -23.71 12.23
C PRO A 249 -1.50 -22.43 13.06
N VAL A 250 -2.34 -21.49 12.66
CA VAL A 250 -2.52 -20.21 13.35
C VAL A 250 -3.75 -20.30 14.26
N GLN A 251 -3.61 -19.83 15.48
CA GLN A 251 -4.74 -19.71 16.40
C GLN A 251 -5.50 -18.41 16.08
N ASN A 252 -6.79 -18.52 15.81
CA ASN A 252 -7.64 -17.43 15.39
C ASN A 252 -8.82 -17.28 16.34
N THR A 253 -9.33 -16.07 16.46
CA THR A 253 -10.37 -15.73 17.43
C THR A 253 -11.41 -14.85 16.73
N PRO A 254 -12.68 -15.29 16.53
CA PRO A 254 -13.77 -14.41 16.13
C PRO A 254 -14.24 -13.54 17.29
N LEU A 255 -14.80 -12.42 16.93
CA LEU A 255 -15.43 -11.43 17.80
C LEU A 255 -16.93 -11.41 17.54
#